data_4e44bf69bc93d220f761a91aabed9d1d
#
_entry.id   4e44bf69bc93d220f761a91aabed9d1d
#
_cell.length_a   1.000
_cell.length_b   1.000
_cell.length_c   1.000
_cell.angle_alpha   90.00
_cell.angle_beta   90.00
_cell.angle_gamma   90.00
#
_symmetry.space_group_name_H-M   'P 1'
#
loop_
_entity.id
_entity.type
_entity.pdbx_description
1 polymer ?
#
loop_
_entity_poly.entity_id
_entity_poly.type
_entity_poly.pdbx_seq_one_letter_code
_entity_poly.pdbx_strand_id
1 'polypeptide(L)'
;MLFRSFVKMVADAASGKVLGVTMVGRDGGEVIHEAAMGLRLGATIKDFAGLIHVYPTMAEALKIAALAFTTDVAKLSCCAEG
;
A
#
# COMPACT_ATOMS: atom_id res chain seq x y z
N MET A 1 19.04 -1.94 -12.88
CA MET A 1 19.01 -0.98 -11.81
C MET A 1 18.34 -1.55 -10.58
N LEU A 2 18.86 -1.23 -9.48
CA LEU A 2 18.30 -1.75 -8.27
C LEU A 2 17.33 -0.78 -7.69
N PHE A 3 16.19 -1.26 -7.40
CA PHE A 3 15.22 -0.51 -6.69
C PHE A 3 15.31 -0.83 -5.25
N ARG A 4 15.35 0.19 -4.45
CA ARG A 4 15.31 0.06 -3.00
C ARG A 4 14.04 0.68 -2.53
N SER A 5 12.94 -0.01 -2.76
CA SER A 5 11.68 0.52 -2.31
C SER A 5 10.89 -0.57 -1.61
N PHE A 6 10.15 -0.18 -0.58
CA PHE A 6 9.26 -1.09 0.08
C PHE A 6 8.18 -0.31 0.82
N VAL A 7 7.09 -1.00 1.10
CA VAL A 7 6.02 -0.46 1.91
C VAL A 7 5.73 -1.46 3.01
N LYS A 8 5.65 -0.98 4.23
CA LYS A 8 5.27 -1.79 5.38
C LYS A 8 3.97 -1.22 5.92
N MET A 9 2.95 -2.05 6.00
CA MET A 9 1.65 -1.62 6.50
C MET A 9 1.30 -2.45 7.72
N VAL A 10 0.86 -1.79 8.79
CA VAL A 10 0.48 -2.45 10.03
C VAL A 10 -1.00 -2.21 10.23
N ALA A 11 -1.74 -3.27 10.53
CA ALA A 11 -3.18 -3.16 10.70
C ALA A 11 -3.64 -3.93 11.92
N ASP A 12 -4.77 -3.52 12.46
CA ASP A 12 -5.41 -4.21 13.58
C ASP A 12 -6.01 -5.52 13.07
N ALA A 13 -5.65 -6.63 13.70
CA ALA A 13 -6.07 -7.94 13.23
C ALA A 13 -7.58 -8.14 13.31
N ALA A 14 -8.22 -7.52 14.28
CA ALA A 14 -9.65 -7.71 14.46
C ALA A 14 -10.50 -6.86 13.52
N SER A 15 -10.16 -5.58 13.38
CA SER A 15 -10.96 -4.64 12.60
C SER A 15 -10.46 -4.41 11.19
N GLY A 16 -9.20 -4.74 10.93
CA GLY A 16 -8.58 -4.43 9.65
C GLY A 16 -8.17 -2.98 9.50
N LYS A 17 -8.35 -2.18 10.56
CA LYS A 17 -8.02 -0.77 10.50
C LYS A 17 -6.49 -0.60 10.39
N VAL A 18 -6.06 0.23 9.46
CA VAL A 18 -4.63 0.47 9.28
C VAL A 18 -4.11 1.36 10.38
N LEU A 19 -3.05 0.91 11.05
CA LEU A 19 -2.47 1.59 12.19
C LEU A 19 -1.20 2.35 11.86
N GLY A 20 -0.51 1.95 10.80
CA GLY A 20 0.71 2.63 10.41
C GLY A 20 1.18 2.19 9.04
N VAL A 21 1.89 3.08 8.37
CA VAL A 21 2.48 2.79 7.06
C VAL A 21 3.87 3.39 7.01
N THR A 22 4.83 2.59 6.61
CA THR A 22 6.20 3.04 6.38
C THR A 22 6.52 2.81 4.91
N MET A 23 7.11 3.79 4.28
CA MET A 23 7.36 3.74 2.87
C MET A 23 8.77 4.22 2.56
N VAL A 24 9.49 3.46 1.77
CA VAL A 24 10.82 3.82 1.30
C VAL A 24 10.84 3.67 -0.20
N GLY A 25 11.28 4.71 -0.90
CA GLY A 25 11.38 4.65 -2.34
C GLY A 25 11.25 6.00 -2.98
N ARG A 26 11.34 6.02 -4.31
CA ARG A 26 11.19 7.24 -5.07
C ARG A 26 9.79 7.79 -4.83
N ASP A 27 9.69 9.08 -4.59
CA ASP A 27 8.44 9.78 -4.35
C ASP A 27 7.68 9.30 -3.11
N GLY A 28 8.36 8.54 -2.23
CA GLY A 28 7.71 8.07 -1.01
C GLY A 28 7.15 9.22 -0.18
N GLY A 29 7.87 10.33 -0.12
CA GLY A 29 7.43 11.48 0.65
C GLY A 29 6.15 12.10 0.11
N GLU A 30 5.89 11.96 -1.18
CA GLU A 30 4.65 12.46 -1.77
C GLU A 30 3.53 11.44 -1.61
N VAL A 31 3.85 10.18 -1.87
CA VAL A 31 2.85 9.11 -1.85
C VAL A 31 2.33 8.81 -0.47
N ILE A 32 3.17 8.97 0.55
CA ILE A 32 2.77 8.64 1.93
C ILE A 32 1.56 9.46 2.40
N HIS A 33 1.30 10.59 1.76
CA HIS A 33 0.17 11.43 2.15
C HIS A 33 -1.17 10.74 1.95
N GLU A 34 -1.28 9.83 1.00
CA GLU A 34 -2.49 9.04 0.84
C GLU A 34 -2.71 8.19 2.10
N ALA A 35 -1.64 7.57 2.59
CA ALA A 35 -1.73 6.77 3.79
C ALA A 35 -2.05 7.64 5.01
N ALA A 36 -1.44 8.81 5.08
CA ALA A 36 -1.69 9.72 6.20
C ALA A 36 -3.16 10.13 6.27
N MET A 37 -3.73 10.47 5.13
CA MET A 37 -5.15 10.84 5.09
C MET A 37 -6.01 9.64 5.44
N GLY A 38 -5.64 8.46 4.95
CA GLY A 38 -6.37 7.25 5.27
C GLY A 38 -6.39 6.97 6.76
N LEU A 39 -5.23 7.07 7.42
CA LEU A 39 -5.17 6.86 8.85
C LEU A 39 -6.01 7.87 9.60
N ARG A 40 -5.99 9.12 9.16
CA ARG A 40 -6.77 10.17 9.79
C ARG A 40 -8.26 9.85 9.76
N LEU A 41 -8.72 9.22 8.69
CA LEU A 41 -10.13 8.89 8.52
C LEU A 41 -10.47 7.48 8.98
N GLY A 42 -9.53 6.75 9.54
CA GLY A 42 -9.78 5.42 10.04
C GLY A 42 -9.90 4.35 8.96
N ALA A 43 -9.17 4.51 7.87
CA ALA A 43 -9.25 3.57 6.75
C ALA A 43 -8.78 2.17 7.14
N THR A 44 -9.36 1.19 6.48
CA THR A 44 -9.04 -0.22 6.70
C THR A 44 -8.21 -0.75 5.54
N ILE A 45 -7.72 -1.99 5.70
CA ILE A 45 -7.02 -2.68 4.62
C ILE A 45 -7.89 -2.71 3.37
N LYS A 46 -9.18 -2.95 3.53
CA LYS A 46 -10.10 -3.03 2.40
C LYS A 46 -10.20 -1.70 1.66
N ASP A 47 -10.12 -0.60 2.39
CA ASP A 47 -10.19 0.72 1.76
C ASP A 47 -9.01 0.94 0.84
N PHE A 48 -7.80 0.58 1.28
CA PHE A 48 -6.61 0.73 0.45
C PHE A 48 -6.62 -0.25 -0.71
N ALA A 49 -7.04 -1.48 -0.47
CA ALA A 49 -7.06 -2.51 -1.52
C ALA A 49 -8.10 -2.20 -2.58
N GLY A 50 -9.20 -1.58 -2.19
CA GLY A 50 -10.30 -1.31 -3.12
C GLY A 50 -10.19 -0.01 -3.89
N LEU A 51 -9.27 0.87 -3.48
CA LEU A 51 -9.11 2.14 -4.16
C LEU A 51 -8.44 1.94 -5.50
N ILE A 52 -8.94 2.61 -6.52
CA ILE A 52 -8.34 2.52 -7.85
C ILE A 52 -7.19 3.50 -7.93
N HIS A 53 -6.01 2.98 -8.20
CA HIS A 53 -4.81 3.80 -8.33
C HIS A 53 -4.41 3.94 -9.78
N VAL A 54 -3.78 5.06 -10.09
CA VAL A 54 -3.24 5.26 -11.44
C VAL A 54 -2.09 4.30 -11.65
N TYR A 55 -2.09 3.61 -12.77
CA TYR A 55 -1.07 2.62 -13.11
C TYR A 55 -0.26 3.10 -14.31
N PRO A 56 1.04 2.94 -14.34
CA PRO A 56 1.90 2.49 -13.22
C PRO A 56 2.39 3.70 -12.41
N THR A 57 2.22 3.65 -11.10
CA THR A 57 2.70 4.71 -10.22
C THR A 57 3.19 4.11 -8.92
N MET A 58 3.99 4.89 -8.19
CA MET A 58 4.45 4.47 -6.87
C MET A 58 3.28 4.33 -5.90
N ALA A 59 2.20 5.08 -6.13
CA ALA A 59 1.05 5.03 -5.24
C ALA A 59 0.41 3.65 -5.21
N GLU A 60 0.55 2.86 -6.29
CA GLU A 60 0.04 1.50 -6.29
C GLU A 60 0.65 0.63 -5.20
N ALA A 61 1.83 1.00 -4.72
CA ALA A 61 2.49 0.22 -3.68
C ALA A 61 1.63 0.11 -2.43
N LEU A 62 0.84 1.14 -2.12
CA LEU A 62 -0.06 1.08 -0.97
C LEU A 62 -1.16 0.04 -1.18
N LYS A 63 -1.70 -0.02 -2.38
CA LYS A 63 -2.73 -0.99 -2.71
C LYS A 63 -2.16 -2.41 -2.65
N ILE A 64 -0.97 -2.60 -3.20
CA ILE A 64 -0.33 -3.91 -3.21
C ILE A 64 -0.03 -4.36 -1.79
N ALA A 65 0.45 -3.46 -0.93
CA ALA A 65 0.71 -3.79 0.45
C ALA A 65 -0.57 -4.24 1.16
N ALA A 66 -1.69 -3.56 0.90
CA ALA A 66 -2.95 -3.93 1.50
C ALA A 66 -3.44 -5.28 1.00
N LEU A 67 -3.29 -5.53 -0.30
CA LEU A 67 -3.68 -6.81 -0.88
C LEU A 67 -2.85 -7.96 -0.35
N ALA A 68 -1.60 -7.71 0.05
CA ALA A 68 -0.71 -8.74 0.54
C ALA A 68 -1.21 -9.38 1.83
N PHE A 69 -2.12 -8.73 2.56
CA PHE A 69 -2.67 -9.32 3.78
C PHE A 69 -3.53 -10.55 3.47
N THR A 70 -4.08 -10.62 2.27
CA THR A 70 -5.00 -11.71 1.92
C THR A 70 -4.62 -12.43 0.64
N THR A 71 -3.58 -11.99 -0.05
CA THR A 71 -3.24 -12.51 -1.37
C THR A 71 -1.75 -12.82 -1.44
N ASP A 72 -1.40 -13.80 -2.28
CA ASP A 72 -0.01 -14.15 -2.51
C ASP A 72 0.68 -13.00 -3.23
N VAL A 73 1.70 -12.44 -2.59
CA VAL A 73 2.44 -11.32 -3.13
C VAL A 73 3.09 -11.66 -4.48
N ALA A 74 3.52 -12.91 -4.65
CA ALA A 74 4.15 -13.31 -5.90
C ALA A 74 3.21 -13.18 -7.08
N LYS A 75 1.92 -13.43 -6.87
CA LYS A 75 0.93 -13.27 -7.92
C LYS A 75 0.68 -11.81 -8.21
N LEU A 76 0.74 -10.98 -7.19
CA LEU A 76 0.52 -9.55 -7.36
C LEU A 76 1.64 -8.90 -8.14
N SER A 77 2.86 -9.37 -7.96
CA SER A 77 4.00 -8.73 -8.62
C SER A 77 3.93 -8.86 -10.14
N CYS A 78 3.29 -9.88 -10.66
CA CYS A 78 3.10 -9.98 -12.10
C CYS A 78 2.26 -8.84 -12.62
N CYS A 79 1.23 -8.47 -11.88
CA CYS A 79 0.37 -7.38 -12.29
C CYS A 79 1.02 -6.04 -12.02
N ALA A 80 1.76 -5.95 -10.94
CA ALA A 80 2.39 -4.69 -10.57
C ALA A 80 3.50 -4.28 -11.52
N GLU A 81 4.18 -5.26 -12.11
CA GLU A 81 5.25 -4.98 -13.05
C GLU A 81 4.73 -4.64 -14.42
N GLY A 82 3.56 -5.07 -14.69
CA GLY A 82 2.91 -5.03 -15.99
C GLY A 82 3.10 -3.86 -16.84
#